data_d77d4ef099b6a73fcb571af7575fcdcf
#
_entry.id   d77d4ef099b6a73fcb571af7575fcdcf
#
_cell.length_a   1.000
_cell.length_b   1.000
_cell.length_c   1.000
_cell.angle_alpha   90.00
_cell.angle_beta   90.00
_cell.angle_gamma   90.00
#
_symmetry.space_group_name_H-M   'P 1'
#
loop_
_entity.id
_entity.type
_entity.pdbx_description
1 polymer ?
#
loop_
_entity_poly.entity_id
_entity_poly.type
_entity_poly.pdbx_seq_one_letter_code
_entity_poly.pdbx_strand_id
1 'polypeptide(L)'
;MTDLIVHRKNKDTAFESDTNDLSPLRASSGVKNQHPWDMAHLAVETAEFSSALESDEEVTFIEPDVVQRFDYVERQPQSALESSEAAEACAPRGFDADWPHEDFGWHLTDGFTQLKTARESVGDPGNGNRILAGILDTGYDPAHSSLPANLRLDLARNFSGSGSENDATDPASSWPLTNPGHGTATIAILAGSQISSNDGSFNDVLGGAPNTEVVPIRIADSVIHFRTNSMAEGIRYAADIGCQVLSISMGGVPTRDWADAVNYAYERGVCIFAAAGNRIGVSPPSTLVYPARFNRVVGVCGFMSDKTPYFKDGFHRKMQGCFGPESVMDNAMSAFTPNIPWAAMGCSGLVNPDGAGTSSATPQCAAAAALWLQKHRPNPAEKWKVVEAVRHALFSTADSSPSATKYYKGRGLLRAADALAVDYDESTISKTPRDSVSFPWLQLLGALEADDGAAKEEMLETEALQVYLRSPMLQQIVDNADPQDDLELPKQKQLLKTMSELKSISNTLRKQLEKIVKGM
;
A
#
# COMPACT_ATOMS: atom_id res chain seq x y z
N MET A 1 -0.28 1.79 -26.18
CA MET A 1 -1.72 1.88 -25.91
C MET A 1 -1.91 1.63 -24.44
N THR A 2 -2.67 2.46 -23.77
CA THR A 2 -3.03 2.25 -22.36
C THR A 2 -4.18 1.27 -22.35
N ASP A 3 -4.11 0.23 -21.53
CA ASP A 3 -5.21 -0.68 -21.31
C ASP A 3 -6.27 0.04 -20.46
N LEU A 4 -7.53 -0.34 -20.61
CA LEU A 4 -8.65 0.25 -19.88
C LEU A 4 -9.23 -0.78 -18.92
N ILE A 5 -9.62 -0.32 -17.74
CA ILE A 5 -10.38 -1.08 -16.75
C ILE A 5 -11.85 -0.69 -16.92
N VAL A 6 -12.71 -1.67 -17.20
CA VAL A 6 -14.14 -1.47 -17.39
C VAL A 6 -14.92 -2.08 -16.24
N HIS A 7 -15.66 -1.26 -15.52
CA HIS A 7 -16.51 -1.68 -14.41
C HIS A 7 -17.93 -1.96 -14.90
N ARG A 8 -18.52 -3.11 -14.57
CA ARG A 8 -19.87 -3.55 -14.99
C ARG A 8 -20.80 -3.80 -13.79
N LYS A 9 -22.12 -3.60 -13.98
CA LYS A 9 -23.17 -3.66 -12.92
C LYS A 9 -23.26 -5.00 -12.16
N ASN A 10 -22.88 -6.13 -12.72
CA ASN A 10 -23.24 -7.45 -12.19
C ASN A 10 -22.08 -8.43 -11.99
N LYS A 11 -20.85 -7.98 -11.84
CA LYS A 11 -19.74 -8.89 -11.54
C LYS A 11 -19.26 -8.76 -10.08
N ASP A 12 -20.11 -9.18 -9.12
CA ASP A 12 -19.64 -9.59 -7.79
C ASP A 12 -19.03 -11.01 -7.80
N THR A 13 -18.96 -11.65 -8.96
CA THR A 13 -18.45 -13.01 -9.14
C THR A 13 -17.41 -13.04 -10.25
N ALA A 14 -16.20 -13.45 -9.89
CA ALA A 14 -15.07 -13.77 -10.75
C ALA A 14 -14.68 -12.69 -11.80
N PHE A 15 -13.53 -12.12 -11.56
CA PHE A 15 -12.90 -11.15 -12.45
C PHE A 15 -12.44 -11.84 -13.74
N GLU A 16 -13.08 -11.55 -14.85
CA GLU A 16 -12.48 -11.65 -16.17
C GLU A 16 -12.18 -10.22 -16.64
N SER A 17 -10.90 -9.88 -16.75
CA SER A 17 -10.46 -8.66 -17.41
C SER A 17 -10.78 -8.80 -18.90
N ASP A 18 -11.90 -8.25 -19.34
CA ASP A 18 -12.32 -8.29 -20.74
C ASP A 18 -11.59 -7.22 -21.54
N THR A 19 -10.24 -7.28 -21.52
CA THR A 19 -9.38 -6.40 -22.34
C THR A 19 -9.53 -6.70 -23.83
N ASN A 20 -10.10 -7.85 -24.19
CA ASN A 20 -10.24 -8.28 -25.59
C ASN A 20 -11.43 -7.65 -26.33
N ASP A 21 -12.45 -7.17 -25.62
CA ASP A 21 -13.66 -6.61 -26.25
C ASP A 21 -13.51 -5.11 -26.62
N LEU A 22 -12.41 -4.49 -26.23
CA LEU A 22 -12.10 -3.10 -26.56
C LEU A 22 -11.24 -2.92 -27.83
N SER A 23 -10.93 -4.00 -28.55
CA SER A 23 -10.15 -3.97 -29.80
C SER A 23 -10.67 -2.96 -30.85
N PRO A 24 -11.98 -2.77 -31.07
CA PRO A 24 -12.49 -1.75 -32.00
C PRO A 24 -12.21 -0.32 -31.54
N LEU A 25 -12.27 -0.05 -30.22
CA LEU A 25 -12.00 1.26 -29.64
C LEU A 25 -10.52 1.63 -29.68
N ARG A 26 -9.63 0.63 -29.48
CA ARG A 26 -8.18 0.79 -29.63
C ARG A 26 -7.78 1.21 -31.05
N ALA A 27 -8.51 0.73 -32.06
CA ALA A 27 -8.22 1.03 -33.47
C ALA A 27 -8.69 2.43 -33.91
N SER A 28 -9.72 3.00 -33.26
CA SER A 28 -10.33 4.27 -33.64
C SER A 28 -9.74 5.49 -32.92
N SER A 29 -9.06 5.29 -31.78
CA SER A 29 -8.66 6.38 -30.91
C SER A 29 -7.52 7.26 -31.44
N GLY A 30 -6.72 6.79 -32.39
CA GLY A 30 -5.61 7.56 -32.94
C GLY A 30 -4.57 8.04 -31.89
N VAL A 31 -4.63 7.48 -30.67
CA VAL A 31 -3.78 7.87 -29.53
C VAL A 31 -2.33 7.62 -29.90
N LYS A 32 -1.63 8.68 -30.25
CA LYS A 32 -0.17 8.65 -30.41
C LYS A 32 0.43 8.49 -29.03
N ASN A 33 1.41 7.59 -28.89
CA ASN A 33 2.28 7.44 -27.72
C ASN A 33 2.70 8.82 -27.17
N GLN A 34 1.91 9.37 -26.28
CA GLN A 34 2.30 10.49 -25.46
C GLN A 34 2.85 9.90 -24.16
N HIS A 35 3.76 10.61 -23.53
CA HIS A 35 4.52 10.14 -22.39
C HIS A 35 3.66 9.42 -21.36
N PRO A 36 4.12 8.27 -20.78
CA PRO A 36 3.37 7.51 -19.75
C PRO A 36 3.14 8.29 -18.44
N TRP A 37 3.43 9.56 -18.43
CA TRP A 37 3.36 10.50 -17.32
C TRP A 37 2.05 11.30 -17.24
N ASP A 38 1.23 11.25 -18.27
CA ASP A 38 0.04 12.10 -18.38
C ASP A 38 -1.22 11.31 -18.00
N MET A 39 -1.30 10.89 -16.72
CA MET A 39 -2.47 10.19 -16.18
C MET A 39 -3.74 11.03 -16.31
N ALA A 40 -3.61 12.33 -16.15
CA ALA A 40 -4.70 13.28 -16.31
C ALA A 40 -5.26 13.27 -17.73
N HIS A 41 -4.38 13.23 -18.72
CA HIS A 41 -4.78 13.19 -20.13
C HIS A 41 -5.47 11.85 -20.48
N LEU A 42 -5.01 10.74 -19.87
CA LEU A 42 -5.61 9.43 -20.05
C LEU A 42 -7.01 9.31 -19.43
N ALA A 43 -7.24 9.94 -18.26
CA ALA A 43 -8.55 9.96 -17.63
C ALA A 43 -9.61 10.67 -18.48
N VAL A 44 -9.22 11.69 -19.25
CA VAL A 44 -10.14 12.42 -20.16
C VAL A 44 -10.43 11.68 -21.45
N GLU A 45 -9.40 11.11 -22.04
CA GLU A 45 -9.65 10.23 -23.18
C GLU A 45 -10.60 9.11 -22.77
N THR A 46 -10.48 8.59 -21.56
CA THR A 46 -11.39 7.59 -21.00
C THR A 46 -12.81 8.15 -20.81
N ALA A 47 -12.96 9.40 -20.39
CA ALA A 47 -14.27 10.05 -20.25
C ALA A 47 -14.95 10.30 -21.61
N GLU A 48 -14.19 10.62 -22.66
CA GLU A 48 -14.69 10.69 -24.04
C GLU A 48 -15.11 9.32 -24.58
N PHE A 49 -14.41 8.25 -24.18
CA PHE A 49 -14.79 6.86 -24.49
C PHE A 49 -16.02 6.39 -23.70
N SER A 50 -16.24 6.88 -22.48
CA SER A 50 -17.42 6.50 -21.69
C SER A 50 -18.71 6.86 -22.43
N SER A 51 -18.75 7.98 -23.14
CA SER A 51 -19.92 8.35 -23.96
C SER A 51 -20.18 7.39 -25.14
N ALA A 52 -19.16 6.74 -25.66
CA ALA A 52 -19.31 5.71 -26.71
C ALA A 52 -19.74 4.35 -26.14
N LEU A 53 -19.48 4.08 -24.87
CA LEU A 53 -19.87 2.86 -24.16
C LEU A 53 -21.15 3.01 -23.33
N GLU A 54 -21.69 4.21 -23.18
CA GLU A 54 -23.01 4.48 -22.58
C GLU A 54 -24.17 3.77 -23.31
N SER A 55 -23.91 3.24 -24.51
CA SER A 55 -24.82 2.34 -25.20
C SER A 55 -24.89 0.93 -24.58
N ASP A 56 -23.95 0.54 -23.71
CA ASP A 56 -23.97 -0.70 -22.95
C ASP A 56 -24.43 -0.41 -21.51
N GLU A 57 -25.70 -0.68 -21.22
CA GLU A 57 -26.35 -0.44 -19.93
C GLU A 57 -25.68 -1.17 -18.74
N GLU A 58 -24.77 -2.10 -19.00
CA GLU A 58 -24.03 -2.83 -17.99
C GLU A 58 -22.76 -2.10 -17.52
N VAL A 59 -22.19 -1.22 -18.34
CA VAL A 59 -20.99 -0.46 -17.96
C VAL A 59 -21.33 0.64 -16.98
N THR A 60 -20.63 0.66 -15.84
CA THR A 60 -20.84 1.67 -14.79
C THR A 60 -19.73 2.69 -14.73
N PHE A 61 -18.51 2.34 -15.14
CA PHE A 61 -17.34 3.20 -15.05
C PHE A 61 -16.20 2.67 -15.91
N ILE A 62 -15.31 3.55 -16.38
CA ILE A 62 -14.10 3.20 -17.12
C ILE A 62 -12.96 4.02 -16.56
N GLU A 63 -11.84 3.36 -16.29
CA GLU A 63 -10.60 4.04 -15.91
C GLU A 63 -9.40 3.44 -16.63
N PRO A 64 -8.29 4.21 -16.80
CA PRO A 64 -7.09 3.68 -17.42
C PRO A 64 -6.35 2.72 -16.48
N ASP A 65 -5.86 1.59 -17.00
CA ASP A 65 -4.84 0.78 -16.32
C ASP A 65 -3.49 1.49 -16.47
N VAL A 66 -3.17 2.33 -15.51
CA VAL A 66 -1.99 3.18 -15.57
C VAL A 66 -0.83 2.60 -14.78
N VAL A 67 0.36 2.98 -15.21
CA VAL A 67 1.58 2.68 -14.46
C VAL A 67 1.70 3.67 -13.30
N GLN A 68 1.64 3.15 -12.07
CA GLN A 68 1.98 3.91 -10.87
C GLN A 68 3.48 4.19 -10.86
N ARG A 69 3.87 5.45 -10.66
CA ARG A 69 5.27 5.85 -10.63
C ARG A 69 5.46 7.10 -9.77
N PHE A 70 6.56 7.15 -9.04
CA PHE A 70 6.97 8.31 -8.27
C PHE A 70 8.20 8.98 -8.89
N ASP A 71 8.06 10.24 -9.33
CA ASP A 71 9.09 10.98 -10.09
C ASP A 71 10.39 11.24 -9.32
N TYR A 72 10.40 11.10 -7.98
CA TYR A 72 11.58 11.36 -7.18
C TYR A 72 12.74 10.38 -7.43
N VAL A 73 12.43 9.19 -7.93
CA VAL A 73 13.43 8.14 -8.21
C VAL A 73 14.30 8.49 -9.41
N GLU A 74 13.77 9.23 -10.38
CA GLU A 74 14.54 9.64 -11.55
C GLU A 74 15.68 10.63 -11.24
N ARG A 75 15.58 11.33 -10.10
CA ARG A 75 16.54 12.39 -9.73
C ARG A 75 17.64 11.91 -8.79
N GLN A 76 17.62 10.64 -8.35
CA GLN A 76 18.69 10.09 -7.52
C GLN A 76 19.83 9.56 -8.39
N PRO A 77 21.09 9.85 -8.03
CA PRO A 77 22.20 9.14 -8.62
C PRO A 77 22.06 7.64 -8.31
N GLN A 78 22.27 6.81 -9.29
CA GLN A 78 22.23 5.34 -9.20
C GLN A 78 22.97 4.76 -7.99
N SER A 79 24.01 5.43 -7.50
CA SER A 79 24.81 5.02 -6.33
C SER A 79 24.05 4.87 -4.99
N ALA A 80 22.82 5.35 -4.91
CA ALA A 80 21.98 5.19 -3.71
C ALA A 80 21.01 3.99 -3.81
N LEU A 81 20.89 3.38 -5.01
CA LEU A 81 19.94 2.29 -5.32
C LEU A 81 20.63 1.04 -5.88
N GLU A 82 21.89 1.16 -6.31
CA GLU A 82 22.62 0.06 -6.93
C GLU A 82 23.67 -0.51 -5.98
N SER A 83 23.57 -1.81 -5.72
CA SER A 83 24.72 -2.64 -5.37
C SER A 83 25.46 -2.99 -6.67
N SER A 84 26.73 -2.58 -6.76
CA SER A 84 27.67 -3.05 -7.74
C SER A 84 27.74 -4.58 -7.78
N GLU A 85 28.25 -5.12 -8.88
CA GLU A 85 28.56 -6.52 -9.23
C GLU A 85 28.25 -7.63 -8.20
N ALA A 86 27.78 -8.78 -8.65
CA ALA A 86 27.23 -9.89 -7.85
C ALA A 86 28.08 -10.36 -6.63
N ALA A 87 29.38 -10.09 -6.61
CA ALA A 87 30.25 -10.41 -5.47
C ALA A 87 30.16 -9.38 -4.32
N GLU A 88 29.86 -8.10 -4.62
CA GLU A 88 29.60 -7.07 -3.60
C GLU A 88 28.16 -7.12 -3.10
N ALA A 89 27.21 -7.66 -3.87
CA ALA A 89 25.82 -7.78 -3.50
C ALA A 89 25.60 -8.65 -2.25
N CYS A 90 26.45 -9.66 -2.02
CA CYS A 90 26.39 -10.55 -0.85
C CYS A 90 27.37 -10.16 0.26
N ALA A 91 27.91 -8.95 0.24
CA ALA A 91 28.70 -8.45 1.36
C ALA A 91 27.77 -8.08 2.53
N PRO A 92 28.07 -8.55 3.76
CA PRO A 92 27.33 -8.14 4.93
C PRO A 92 27.38 -6.64 5.14
N ARG A 93 26.21 -6.01 5.36
CA ARG A 93 26.09 -4.59 5.71
C ARG A 93 25.83 -4.45 7.22
N GLY A 94 26.25 -3.32 7.77
CA GLY A 94 25.91 -2.92 9.14
C GLY A 94 24.60 -2.14 9.19
N PHE A 95 24.23 -1.72 10.39
CA PHE A 95 23.13 -0.75 10.61
C PHE A 95 23.41 0.56 9.90
N ASP A 96 22.35 1.25 9.46
CA ASP A 96 22.45 2.61 8.97
C ASP A 96 22.68 3.57 10.15
N ALA A 97 23.92 4.04 10.29
CA ALA A 97 24.36 4.88 11.42
C ALA A 97 23.71 6.29 11.45
N ASP A 98 23.03 6.72 10.41
CA ASP A 98 22.31 8.00 10.39
C ASP A 98 21.00 7.94 11.20
N TRP A 99 20.55 6.72 11.53
CA TRP A 99 19.32 6.45 12.26
C TRP A 99 19.61 5.71 13.57
N PRO A 100 18.83 5.97 14.63
CA PRO A 100 18.96 5.21 15.87
C PRO A 100 18.65 3.73 15.65
N HIS A 101 19.37 2.86 16.33
CA HIS A 101 19.18 1.41 16.29
C HIS A 101 19.53 0.78 17.64
N GLU A 102 19.06 -0.42 17.81
CA GLU A 102 19.40 -1.34 18.90
C GLU A 102 20.07 -2.60 18.30
N ASP A 103 20.16 -3.67 19.06
CA ASP A 103 20.72 -4.94 18.60
C ASP A 103 19.90 -5.58 17.46
N PHE A 104 20.50 -6.52 16.73
CA PHE A 104 19.81 -7.21 15.63
C PHE A 104 18.50 -7.87 16.11
N GLY A 105 17.39 -7.64 15.41
CA GLY A 105 16.07 -8.17 15.78
C GLY A 105 15.35 -7.44 16.92
N TRP A 106 15.87 -6.29 17.36
CA TRP A 106 15.34 -5.47 18.45
C TRP A 106 13.83 -5.20 18.37
N HIS A 107 13.32 -5.00 17.17
CA HIS A 107 11.91 -4.68 16.93
C HIS A 107 10.94 -5.77 17.42
N LEU A 108 11.40 -7.03 17.56
CA LEU A 108 10.58 -8.16 18.03
C LEU A 108 10.38 -8.17 19.56
N THR A 109 11.21 -7.45 20.30
CA THR A 109 11.26 -7.53 21.76
C THR A 109 10.12 -6.78 22.46
N ASP A 110 9.96 -7.01 23.76
CA ASP A 110 8.90 -6.42 24.59
C ASP A 110 8.99 -4.91 24.71
N GLY A 111 10.19 -4.34 24.58
CA GLY A 111 10.40 -2.88 24.54
C GLY A 111 9.78 -2.22 23.32
N PHE A 112 9.48 -3.01 22.27
CA PHE A 112 9.04 -2.55 20.96
C PHE A 112 7.71 -3.19 20.55
N THR A 113 7.68 -4.07 19.54
CA THR A 113 6.41 -4.65 19.04
C THR A 113 5.84 -5.77 19.90
N GLN A 114 6.62 -6.38 20.77
CA GLN A 114 6.25 -7.59 21.54
C GLN A 114 5.95 -8.83 20.66
N LEU A 115 6.36 -8.85 19.39
CA LEU A 115 6.08 -9.97 18.49
C LEU A 115 6.69 -11.28 18.96
N LYS A 116 7.88 -11.23 19.61
CA LYS A 116 8.50 -12.43 20.16
C LYS A 116 7.63 -13.07 21.25
N THR A 117 7.25 -12.31 22.26
CA THR A 117 6.38 -12.78 23.35
C THR A 117 5.02 -13.23 22.81
N ALA A 118 4.45 -12.49 21.86
CA ALA A 118 3.17 -12.83 21.24
C ALA A 118 3.23 -14.20 20.52
N ARG A 119 4.22 -14.43 19.65
CA ARG A 119 4.34 -15.70 18.91
C ARG A 119 4.61 -16.90 19.81
N GLU A 120 5.41 -16.70 20.86
CA GLU A 120 5.70 -17.74 21.86
C GLU A 120 4.44 -18.14 22.64
N SER A 121 3.56 -17.18 22.95
CA SER A 121 2.31 -17.43 23.66
C SER A 121 1.26 -18.15 22.81
N VAL A 122 1.25 -17.92 21.49
CA VAL A 122 0.29 -18.56 20.57
C VAL A 122 0.75 -19.99 20.18
N GLY A 123 2.05 -20.19 19.99
CA GLY A 123 2.63 -21.47 19.58
C GLY A 123 2.23 -21.91 18.16
N ASP A 124 2.52 -23.19 17.85
CA ASP A 124 2.13 -23.79 16.56
C ASP A 124 0.74 -24.43 16.65
N PRO A 125 -0.24 -23.98 15.85
CA PRO A 125 -1.58 -24.54 15.84
C PRO A 125 -1.69 -25.89 15.14
N GLY A 126 -0.64 -26.34 14.50
CA GLY A 126 -0.60 -27.55 13.66
C GLY A 126 -1.18 -27.35 12.26
N ASN A 127 -0.91 -28.34 11.39
CA ASN A 127 -1.33 -28.30 9.99
C ASN A 127 -2.85 -28.20 9.85
N GLY A 128 -3.31 -27.43 8.87
CA GLY A 128 -4.73 -27.21 8.57
C GLY A 128 -5.44 -26.21 9.52
N ASN A 129 -4.72 -25.70 10.52
CA ASN A 129 -5.23 -24.73 11.47
C ASN A 129 -4.46 -23.38 11.43
N ARG A 130 -3.58 -23.18 10.46
CA ARG A 130 -2.80 -21.97 10.33
C ARG A 130 -3.61 -20.86 9.65
N ILE A 131 -3.29 -19.63 9.98
CA ILE A 131 -3.81 -18.45 9.29
C ILE A 131 -3.13 -18.36 7.94
N LEU A 132 -3.89 -18.03 6.89
CA LEU A 132 -3.37 -17.78 5.55
C LEU A 132 -3.18 -16.27 5.36
N ALA A 133 -1.95 -15.86 5.07
CA ALA A 133 -1.60 -14.46 4.78
C ALA A 133 -1.06 -14.32 3.36
N GLY A 134 -1.51 -13.31 2.62
CA GLY A 134 -0.95 -12.93 1.33
C GLY A 134 0.08 -11.81 1.47
N ILE A 135 1.16 -11.89 0.72
CA ILE A 135 2.12 -10.80 0.53
C ILE A 135 2.02 -10.33 -0.92
N LEU A 136 1.51 -9.10 -1.10
CA LEU A 136 1.48 -8.45 -2.42
C LEU A 136 2.75 -7.62 -2.58
N ASP A 137 3.69 -8.12 -3.40
CA ASP A 137 5.03 -7.53 -3.49
C ASP A 137 5.72 -7.87 -4.84
N THR A 138 7.05 -7.75 -4.89
CA THR A 138 7.88 -8.04 -6.08
C THR A 138 8.12 -9.54 -6.34
N GLY A 139 7.62 -10.41 -5.49
CA GLY A 139 7.87 -11.83 -5.51
C GLY A 139 8.82 -12.29 -4.41
N TYR A 140 9.45 -13.47 -4.57
CA TYR A 140 10.33 -14.05 -3.57
C TYR A 140 11.55 -14.73 -4.20
N ASP A 141 12.64 -14.85 -3.44
CA ASP A 141 13.84 -15.64 -3.77
C ASP A 141 13.70 -17.06 -3.23
N PRO A 142 13.46 -18.08 -4.07
CA PRO A 142 13.24 -19.44 -3.60
C PRO A 142 14.46 -20.08 -2.91
N ALA A 143 15.65 -19.51 -3.08
CA ALA A 143 16.89 -20.02 -2.47
C ALA A 143 17.20 -19.38 -1.11
N HIS A 144 16.44 -18.38 -0.66
CA HIS A 144 16.76 -17.67 0.57
C HIS A 144 16.31 -18.43 1.83
N SER A 145 17.23 -18.69 2.76
CA SER A 145 16.99 -19.51 3.96
C SER A 145 16.05 -18.87 5.00
N SER A 146 15.81 -17.55 4.92
CA SER A 146 14.87 -16.89 5.82
C SER A 146 13.39 -17.10 5.46
N LEU A 147 13.09 -17.74 4.34
CA LEU A 147 11.71 -18.01 3.95
C LEU A 147 11.00 -18.90 4.97
N PRO A 148 9.69 -18.70 5.23
CA PRO A 148 8.94 -19.54 6.14
C PRO A 148 8.78 -20.97 5.61
N ALA A 149 8.79 -21.93 6.53
CA ALA A 149 8.53 -23.33 6.18
C ALA A 149 7.11 -23.58 5.63
N ASN A 150 6.18 -22.67 5.93
CA ASN A 150 4.77 -22.76 5.54
C ASN A 150 4.44 -21.86 4.32
N LEU A 151 5.38 -21.73 3.39
CA LEU A 151 5.14 -20.98 2.15
C LEU A 151 4.21 -21.79 1.21
N ARG A 152 3.09 -21.19 0.80
CA ARG A 152 2.04 -21.80 -0.02
C ARG A 152 2.28 -21.53 -1.51
N LEU A 153 3.24 -22.24 -2.07
CA LEU A 153 3.62 -22.13 -3.49
C LEU A 153 2.55 -22.66 -4.43
N ASP A 154 1.71 -23.57 -3.95
CA ASP A 154 0.54 -24.06 -4.68
C ASP A 154 -0.52 -22.97 -4.93
N LEU A 155 -0.50 -21.91 -4.13
CA LEU A 155 -1.36 -20.72 -4.25
C LEU A 155 -0.58 -19.49 -4.74
N ALA A 156 0.70 -19.61 -5.05
CA ALA A 156 1.47 -18.49 -5.55
C ALA A 156 0.92 -17.98 -6.88
N ARG A 157 0.91 -16.65 -7.08
CA ARG A 157 0.36 -16.04 -8.30
C ARG A 157 1.17 -14.81 -8.71
N ASN A 158 1.23 -14.59 -10.01
CA ASN A 158 1.93 -13.48 -10.62
C ASN A 158 0.98 -12.65 -11.50
N PHE A 159 0.77 -11.41 -11.10
CA PHE A 159 -0.03 -10.40 -11.81
C PHE A 159 0.84 -9.27 -12.39
N SER A 160 2.17 -9.35 -12.32
CA SER A 160 3.06 -8.29 -12.80
C SER A 160 3.01 -8.07 -14.32
N GLY A 161 2.39 -8.99 -15.07
CA GLY A 161 2.35 -8.96 -16.52
C GLY A 161 3.61 -9.50 -17.20
N SER A 162 4.56 -10.02 -16.43
CA SER A 162 5.79 -10.64 -16.93
C SER A 162 5.97 -12.04 -16.36
N GLY A 163 6.39 -13.01 -17.18
CA GLY A 163 6.57 -14.40 -16.77
C GLY A 163 5.29 -15.23 -16.73
N SER A 164 5.33 -16.38 -16.05
CA SER A 164 4.18 -17.26 -15.88
C SER A 164 3.26 -16.80 -14.76
N GLU A 165 1.96 -16.89 -14.93
CA GLU A 165 0.96 -16.51 -13.91
C GLU A 165 1.10 -17.29 -12.59
N ASN A 166 1.60 -18.53 -12.62
CA ASN A 166 1.80 -19.36 -11.44
C ASN A 166 3.21 -19.26 -10.85
N ASP A 167 4.04 -18.35 -11.35
CA ASP A 167 5.40 -18.14 -10.89
C ASP A 167 5.55 -16.75 -10.24
N ALA A 168 5.47 -16.73 -8.92
CA ALA A 168 5.68 -15.52 -8.13
C ALA A 168 7.14 -15.29 -7.72
N THR A 169 8.11 -15.99 -8.36
CA THR A 169 9.53 -15.78 -8.12
C THR A 169 9.92 -14.36 -8.54
N ASP A 170 10.75 -13.71 -7.73
CA ASP A 170 11.36 -12.42 -8.09
C ASP A 170 12.41 -12.65 -9.17
N PRO A 171 12.33 -12.02 -10.35
CA PRO A 171 13.24 -12.27 -11.46
C PRO A 171 14.64 -11.70 -11.27
N ALA A 172 14.95 -11.09 -10.12
CA ALA A 172 16.23 -10.42 -9.84
C ALA A 172 16.64 -9.43 -10.94
N SER A 173 15.66 -8.67 -11.44
CA SER A 173 15.91 -7.74 -12.54
C SER A 173 16.90 -6.66 -12.13
N SER A 174 17.90 -6.40 -12.96
CA SER A 174 18.92 -5.33 -12.79
C SER A 174 18.50 -4.00 -13.40
N TRP A 175 17.25 -3.84 -13.78
CA TRP A 175 16.79 -2.57 -14.35
C TRP A 175 16.76 -1.46 -13.27
N PRO A 176 17.13 -0.21 -13.58
CA PRO A 176 17.40 0.85 -12.58
C PRO A 176 16.26 1.20 -11.61
N LEU A 177 15.05 0.75 -11.87
CA LEU A 177 13.87 1.05 -11.03
C LEU A 177 13.29 -0.19 -10.35
N THR A 178 13.96 -1.34 -10.42
CA THR A 178 13.50 -2.56 -9.75
C THR A 178 13.95 -2.61 -8.30
N ASN A 179 13.21 -3.33 -7.48
CA ASN A 179 13.54 -3.56 -6.07
C ASN A 179 13.66 -5.07 -5.83
N PRO A 180 14.70 -5.73 -6.40
CA PRO A 180 14.84 -7.17 -6.26
C PRO A 180 14.98 -7.59 -4.80
N GLY A 181 14.25 -8.65 -4.42
CA GLY A 181 14.25 -9.18 -3.07
C GLY A 181 13.39 -8.44 -2.06
N HIS A 182 12.71 -7.36 -2.45
CA HIS A 182 11.84 -6.62 -1.54
C HIS A 182 10.76 -7.54 -0.95
N GLY A 183 10.07 -8.34 -1.76
CA GLY A 183 9.07 -9.28 -1.29
C GLY A 183 9.66 -10.42 -0.43
N THR A 184 10.89 -10.88 -0.71
CA THR A 184 11.59 -11.85 0.16
C THR A 184 11.76 -11.31 1.56
N ALA A 185 12.20 -10.05 1.67
CA ALA A 185 12.43 -9.41 2.96
C ALA A 185 11.12 -9.17 3.73
N THR A 186 10.05 -8.71 3.06
CA THR A 186 8.74 -8.52 3.70
C THR A 186 8.10 -9.83 4.15
N ILE A 187 8.25 -10.92 3.38
CA ILE A 187 7.88 -12.27 3.80
C ILE A 187 8.66 -12.69 5.05
N ALA A 188 9.98 -12.45 5.07
CA ALA A 188 10.84 -12.82 6.19
C ALA A 188 10.48 -12.07 7.48
N ILE A 189 10.13 -10.78 7.41
CA ILE A 189 9.68 -10.00 8.57
C ILE A 189 8.32 -10.53 9.09
N LEU A 190 7.40 -10.89 8.19
CA LEU A 190 6.09 -11.41 8.62
C LEU A 190 6.22 -12.79 9.28
N ALA A 191 6.86 -13.77 8.60
CA ALA A 191 6.79 -15.17 8.98
C ALA A 191 8.10 -15.93 8.81
N GLY A 192 9.23 -15.24 8.65
CA GLY A 192 10.53 -15.85 8.35
C GLY A 192 10.97 -16.90 9.36
N SER A 193 11.77 -17.85 8.86
CA SER A 193 12.36 -18.96 9.63
C SER A 193 13.44 -18.48 10.60
N GLN A 194 14.02 -19.43 11.34
CA GLN A 194 15.20 -19.18 12.17
C GLN A 194 16.40 -18.80 11.30
N ILE A 195 17.09 -17.75 11.71
CA ILE A 195 18.33 -17.28 11.10
C ILE A 195 19.40 -17.03 12.16
N SER A 196 20.65 -16.95 11.71
CA SER A 196 21.75 -16.41 12.51
C SER A 196 22.27 -15.13 11.85
N SER A 197 22.43 -14.05 12.61
CA SER A 197 23.07 -12.84 12.11
C SER A 197 24.56 -13.08 11.81
N ASN A 198 25.13 -12.27 10.92
CA ASN A 198 26.52 -12.44 10.49
C ASN A 198 27.54 -12.28 11.62
N ASP A 199 27.22 -11.46 12.62
CA ASP A 199 28.03 -11.23 13.82
C ASP A 199 27.73 -12.19 14.97
N GLY A 200 26.76 -13.11 14.78
CA GLY A 200 26.34 -14.08 15.79
C GLY A 200 25.54 -13.51 16.96
N SER A 201 25.18 -12.22 16.92
CA SER A 201 24.42 -11.57 18.00
C SER A 201 22.96 -12.02 18.05
N PHE A 202 22.42 -12.50 16.94
CA PHE A 202 21.05 -13.03 16.82
C PHE A 202 21.06 -14.45 16.28
N ASN A 203 20.36 -15.35 16.97
CA ASN A 203 20.12 -16.73 16.52
C ASN A 203 18.72 -17.14 16.99
N ASP A 204 17.71 -16.69 16.27
CA ASP A 204 16.30 -16.89 16.62
C ASP A 204 15.44 -16.84 15.34
N VAL A 205 14.15 -17.06 15.49
CA VAL A 205 13.14 -16.92 14.44
C VAL A 205 13.00 -15.44 14.06
N LEU A 206 13.13 -15.15 12.77
CA LEU A 206 13.09 -13.78 12.27
C LEU A 206 11.65 -13.24 12.17
N GLY A 207 10.71 -14.07 11.74
CA GLY A 207 9.33 -13.67 11.49
C GLY A 207 8.54 -13.41 12.76
N GLY A 208 7.68 -12.36 12.71
CA GLY A 208 6.76 -12.06 13.80
C GLY A 208 5.71 -13.17 14.03
N ALA A 209 5.26 -13.85 12.97
CA ALA A 209 4.25 -14.91 12.99
C ALA A 209 4.69 -16.15 12.17
N PRO A 210 5.72 -16.90 12.62
CA PRO A 210 6.39 -17.94 11.81
C PRO A 210 5.51 -19.13 11.46
N ASN A 211 4.43 -19.35 12.18
CA ASN A 211 3.48 -20.44 11.93
C ASN A 211 2.35 -20.06 10.95
N THR A 212 2.37 -18.85 10.39
CA THR A 212 1.42 -18.41 9.37
C THR A 212 1.75 -19.07 8.03
N GLU A 213 0.73 -19.55 7.31
CA GLU A 213 0.87 -19.93 5.90
C GLU A 213 0.95 -18.67 5.06
N VAL A 214 2.00 -18.53 4.23
CA VAL A 214 2.23 -17.32 3.43
C VAL A 214 2.09 -17.62 1.94
N VAL A 215 1.26 -16.84 1.26
CA VAL A 215 1.10 -16.87 -0.19
C VAL A 215 1.86 -15.71 -0.81
N PRO A 216 2.92 -15.95 -1.59
CA PRO A 216 3.56 -14.90 -2.37
C PRO A 216 2.68 -14.54 -3.57
N ILE A 217 2.31 -13.27 -3.67
CA ILE A 217 1.52 -12.72 -4.76
C ILE A 217 2.33 -11.60 -5.41
N ARG A 218 2.95 -11.92 -6.54
CA ARG A 218 3.77 -10.95 -7.27
C ARG A 218 2.90 -10.03 -8.08
N ILE A 219 2.96 -8.73 -7.82
CA ILE A 219 2.17 -7.71 -8.52
C ILE A 219 3.04 -6.70 -9.27
N ALA A 220 4.36 -6.73 -9.08
CA ALA A 220 5.29 -5.76 -9.64
C ALA A 220 6.72 -6.28 -9.70
N ASP A 221 7.57 -5.60 -10.47
CA ASP A 221 9.03 -5.72 -10.42
C ASP A 221 9.65 -4.59 -9.58
N SER A 222 8.83 -3.60 -9.20
CA SER A 222 9.26 -2.42 -8.46
C SER A 222 8.15 -1.91 -7.56
N VAL A 223 8.48 -1.54 -6.33
CA VAL A 223 7.53 -0.97 -5.36
C VAL A 223 7.08 0.46 -5.69
N ILE A 224 7.72 1.07 -6.69
CA ILE A 224 7.47 2.45 -7.14
C ILE A 224 7.02 2.53 -8.59
N HIS A 225 6.97 1.41 -9.30
CA HIS A 225 6.61 1.35 -10.71
C HIS A 225 5.85 0.04 -10.98
N PHE A 226 4.53 0.10 -10.96
CA PHE A 226 3.66 -1.05 -11.17
C PHE A 226 2.32 -0.63 -11.80
N ARG A 227 1.57 -1.60 -12.33
CA ARG A 227 0.25 -1.33 -12.93
C ARG A 227 -0.85 -1.27 -11.87
N THR A 228 -1.82 -0.40 -12.08
CA THR A 228 -3.02 -0.27 -11.23
C THR A 228 -3.76 -1.59 -11.10
N ASN A 229 -4.02 -2.25 -12.22
CA ASN A 229 -4.76 -3.51 -12.27
C ASN A 229 -4.10 -4.63 -11.46
N SER A 230 -2.77 -4.76 -11.50
CA SER A 230 -2.03 -5.82 -10.80
C SER A 230 -2.29 -5.84 -9.28
N MET A 231 -2.38 -4.66 -8.66
CA MET A 231 -2.69 -4.57 -7.23
C MET A 231 -4.14 -4.97 -6.94
N ALA A 232 -5.10 -4.48 -7.72
CA ALA A 232 -6.51 -4.81 -7.53
C ALA A 232 -6.78 -6.31 -7.73
N GLU A 233 -6.21 -6.91 -8.78
CA GLU A 233 -6.27 -8.35 -9.02
C GLU A 233 -5.64 -9.16 -7.90
N GLY A 234 -4.48 -8.74 -7.41
CA GLY A 234 -3.80 -9.39 -6.28
C GLY A 234 -4.65 -9.36 -5.00
N ILE A 235 -5.31 -8.23 -4.69
CA ILE A 235 -6.19 -8.10 -3.52
C ILE A 235 -7.40 -9.03 -3.66
N ARG A 236 -8.07 -9.04 -4.82
CA ARG A 236 -9.23 -9.91 -5.08
C ARG A 236 -8.84 -11.38 -5.00
N TYR A 237 -7.77 -11.76 -5.70
CA TYR A 237 -7.25 -13.12 -5.67
C TYR A 237 -6.98 -13.60 -4.25
N ALA A 238 -6.29 -12.80 -3.43
CA ALA A 238 -6.02 -13.16 -2.04
C ALA A 238 -7.31 -13.38 -1.23
N ALA A 239 -8.34 -12.57 -1.46
CA ALA A 239 -9.64 -12.73 -0.83
C ALA A 239 -10.35 -14.02 -1.29
N ASP A 240 -10.25 -14.37 -2.57
CA ASP A 240 -10.91 -15.55 -3.15
C ASP A 240 -10.27 -16.87 -2.70
N ILE A 241 -8.95 -16.90 -2.52
CA ILE A 241 -8.25 -18.08 -1.98
C ILE A 241 -8.34 -18.20 -0.46
N GLY A 242 -9.01 -17.26 0.22
CA GLY A 242 -9.27 -17.29 1.65
C GLY A 242 -8.14 -16.75 2.53
N CYS A 243 -7.29 -15.85 2.03
CA CYS A 243 -6.39 -15.10 2.88
C CYS A 243 -7.19 -14.33 3.95
N GLN A 244 -6.69 -14.34 5.16
CA GLN A 244 -7.28 -13.61 6.29
C GLN A 244 -6.51 -12.32 6.60
N VAL A 245 -5.26 -12.25 6.16
CA VAL A 245 -4.38 -11.09 6.31
C VAL A 245 -3.71 -10.80 4.97
N LEU A 246 -3.60 -9.52 4.61
CA LEU A 246 -2.78 -9.05 3.50
C LEU A 246 -1.75 -8.03 4.00
N SER A 247 -0.51 -8.21 3.57
CA SER A 247 0.56 -7.22 3.74
C SER A 247 0.94 -6.66 2.38
N ILE A 248 0.85 -5.32 2.24
CA ILE A 248 1.10 -4.59 0.99
C ILE A 248 2.15 -3.51 1.26
N SER A 249 3.41 -3.80 0.95
CA SER A 249 4.52 -2.89 1.21
C SER A 249 4.82 -1.96 0.03
N MET A 250 3.78 -1.54 -0.67
CA MET A 250 3.84 -0.59 -1.78
C MET A 250 2.56 0.23 -1.87
N GLY A 251 2.57 1.27 -2.70
CA GLY A 251 1.39 2.11 -2.85
C GLY A 251 1.55 3.15 -3.96
N GLY A 252 0.48 3.90 -4.18
CA GLY A 252 0.41 4.87 -5.25
C GLY A 252 -0.72 5.88 -5.09
N VAL A 253 -1.16 6.43 -6.22
CA VAL A 253 -2.35 7.28 -6.28
C VAL A 253 -3.60 6.42 -6.39
N PRO A 254 -4.75 6.90 -5.89
CA PRO A 254 -5.97 6.11 -5.83
C PRO A 254 -6.56 5.85 -7.20
N THR A 255 -7.23 4.69 -7.30
CA THR A 255 -8.12 4.35 -8.41
C THR A 255 -9.41 3.75 -7.85
N ARG A 256 -10.49 3.79 -8.60
CA ARG A 256 -11.75 3.16 -8.22
C ARG A 256 -11.58 1.65 -8.08
N ASP A 257 -10.82 1.03 -8.98
CA ASP A 257 -10.56 -0.41 -8.95
C ASP A 257 -9.89 -0.85 -7.64
N TRP A 258 -8.96 -0.03 -7.11
CA TRP A 258 -8.36 -0.30 -5.79
C TRP A 258 -9.37 -0.17 -4.66
N ALA A 259 -10.23 0.87 -4.68
CA ALA A 259 -11.27 1.02 -3.67
C ALA A 259 -12.25 -0.16 -3.69
N ASP A 260 -12.68 -0.59 -4.88
CA ASP A 260 -13.58 -1.74 -5.04
C ASP A 260 -12.92 -3.06 -4.61
N ALA A 261 -11.63 -3.28 -4.91
CA ALA A 261 -10.89 -4.46 -4.46
C ALA A 261 -10.74 -4.49 -2.92
N VAL A 262 -10.44 -3.35 -2.30
CA VAL A 262 -10.38 -3.21 -0.83
C VAL A 262 -11.73 -3.49 -0.20
N ASN A 263 -12.81 -2.93 -0.74
CA ASN A 263 -14.17 -3.18 -0.26
C ASN A 263 -14.55 -4.66 -0.38
N TYR A 264 -14.19 -5.30 -1.50
CA TYR A 264 -14.42 -6.72 -1.73
C TYR A 264 -13.73 -7.61 -0.70
N ALA A 265 -12.45 -7.35 -0.42
CA ALA A 265 -11.66 -8.08 0.56
C ALA A 265 -12.18 -7.87 1.99
N TYR A 266 -12.53 -6.64 2.36
CA TYR A 266 -13.10 -6.29 3.66
C TYR A 266 -14.39 -7.06 3.97
N GLU A 267 -15.33 -7.10 3.03
CA GLU A 267 -16.60 -7.85 3.21
C GLU A 267 -16.36 -9.36 3.37
N ARG A 268 -15.22 -9.87 2.89
CA ARG A 268 -14.79 -11.27 3.07
C ARG A 268 -13.97 -11.54 4.32
N GLY A 269 -13.71 -10.51 5.13
CA GLY A 269 -13.00 -10.65 6.40
C GLY A 269 -11.47 -10.62 6.27
N VAL A 270 -10.96 -10.05 5.20
CA VAL A 270 -9.52 -9.91 4.96
C VAL A 270 -9.00 -8.63 5.60
N CYS A 271 -8.07 -8.75 6.55
CA CYS A 271 -7.40 -7.63 7.19
C CYS A 271 -6.25 -7.15 6.30
N ILE A 272 -6.35 -5.95 5.73
CA ILE A 272 -5.33 -5.37 4.86
C ILE A 272 -4.47 -4.38 5.66
N PHE A 273 -3.16 -4.60 5.61
CA PHE A 273 -2.12 -3.70 6.13
C PHE A 273 -1.32 -3.15 4.97
N ALA A 274 -1.21 -1.83 4.86
CA ALA A 274 -0.48 -1.21 3.76
C ALA A 274 0.50 -0.14 4.25
N ALA A 275 1.65 -0.07 3.60
CA ALA A 275 2.68 0.90 3.91
C ALA A 275 2.20 2.33 3.69
N ALA A 276 2.46 3.22 4.65
CA ALA A 276 2.11 4.63 4.56
C ALA A 276 2.76 5.34 3.36
N GLY A 277 3.84 4.78 2.84
CA GLY A 277 4.66 5.35 1.80
C GLY A 277 5.96 5.94 2.34
N ASN A 278 6.85 6.25 1.43
CA ASN A 278 8.15 6.85 1.74
C ASN A 278 8.40 8.06 0.85
N ARG A 279 9.25 8.97 1.33
CA ARG A 279 9.67 10.17 0.60
C ARG A 279 11.17 10.36 0.69
N ILE A 280 11.74 11.01 -0.32
CA ILE A 280 13.13 11.50 -0.31
C ILE A 280 13.08 12.99 -0.57
N GLY A 281 13.63 13.78 0.33
CA GLY A 281 13.61 15.24 0.23
C GLY A 281 12.22 15.84 0.47
N VAL A 282 11.87 16.80 -0.35
CA VAL A 282 10.57 17.51 -0.34
C VAL A 282 9.62 17.00 -1.44
N SER A 283 10.02 15.95 -2.15
CA SER A 283 9.20 15.38 -3.24
C SER A 283 8.01 14.59 -2.69
N PRO A 284 6.83 14.64 -3.34
CA PRO A 284 5.71 13.80 -2.96
C PRO A 284 6.04 12.30 -3.16
N PRO A 285 5.34 11.41 -2.42
CA PRO A 285 4.28 11.73 -1.48
C PRO A 285 4.83 12.24 -0.16
N SER A 286 4.14 13.16 0.50
CA SER A 286 4.44 13.57 1.88
C SER A 286 3.44 12.99 2.89
N THR A 287 2.23 12.67 2.43
CA THR A 287 1.16 12.04 3.20
C THR A 287 0.98 10.58 2.83
N LEU A 288 0.15 9.86 3.58
CA LEU A 288 -0.15 8.46 3.29
C LEU A 288 -0.54 8.28 1.83
N VAL A 289 0.01 7.22 1.20
CA VAL A 289 -0.36 6.79 -0.15
C VAL A 289 -1.52 5.79 -0.09
N TYR A 290 -2.17 5.55 -1.22
CA TYR A 290 -3.13 4.45 -1.33
C TYR A 290 -2.41 3.11 -1.63
N PRO A 291 -2.92 1.97 -1.12
CA PRO A 291 -4.19 1.79 -0.43
C PRO A 291 -4.19 2.09 1.08
N ALA A 292 -3.04 2.44 1.70
CA ALA A 292 -2.93 2.72 3.13
C ALA A 292 -3.90 3.81 3.62
N ARG A 293 -4.33 4.69 2.74
CA ARG A 293 -5.22 5.81 3.03
C ARG A 293 -6.70 5.44 3.01
N PHE A 294 -7.10 4.29 2.48
CA PHE A 294 -8.47 3.83 2.53
C PHE A 294 -8.91 3.52 3.97
N ASN A 295 -10.18 3.81 4.29
CA ASN A 295 -10.72 3.63 5.64
C ASN A 295 -10.73 2.15 6.09
N ARG A 296 -10.92 1.23 5.15
CA ARG A 296 -10.97 -0.22 5.37
C ARG A 296 -9.59 -0.90 5.38
N VAL A 297 -8.53 -0.11 5.25
CA VAL A 297 -7.13 -0.55 5.32
C VAL A 297 -6.49 -0.02 6.59
N VAL A 298 -5.61 -0.78 7.19
CA VAL A 298 -4.73 -0.29 8.25
C VAL A 298 -3.47 0.30 7.61
N GLY A 299 -3.37 1.63 7.61
CA GLY A 299 -2.16 2.31 7.18
C GLY A 299 -1.04 2.15 8.20
N VAL A 300 0.16 1.76 7.75
CA VAL A 300 1.29 1.53 8.67
C VAL A 300 2.39 2.56 8.48
N CYS A 301 2.55 3.42 9.49
CA CYS A 301 3.61 4.42 9.56
C CYS A 301 4.90 3.87 10.20
N GLY A 302 6.00 4.57 10.01
CA GLY A 302 7.31 4.17 10.53
C GLY A 302 7.71 4.96 11.79
N PHE A 303 8.24 4.26 12.80
CA PHE A 303 8.88 4.83 13.98
C PHE A 303 10.26 4.22 14.20
N MET A 304 11.20 5.04 14.70
CA MET A 304 12.57 4.62 14.96
C MET A 304 12.70 3.93 16.32
N SER A 305 13.86 3.33 16.61
CA SER A 305 14.10 2.63 17.89
C SER A 305 14.01 3.54 19.11
N ASP A 306 14.28 4.83 18.96
CA ASP A 306 14.12 5.85 20.00
C ASP A 306 12.66 6.30 20.21
N LYS A 307 11.71 5.65 19.55
CA LYS A 307 10.27 5.94 19.56
C LYS A 307 9.92 7.34 19.03
N THR A 308 10.73 7.87 18.12
CA THR A 308 10.40 9.06 17.34
C THR A 308 9.93 8.68 15.93
N PRO A 309 9.15 9.53 15.23
CA PRO A 309 8.74 9.26 13.86
C PRO A 309 9.92 9.00 12.93
N TYR A 310 9.78 8.08 11.98
CA TYR A 310 10.79 7.84 10.92
C TYR A 310 10.89 9.06 10.00
N PHE A 311 11.31 10.16 10.59
CA PHE A 311 11.41 11.47 9.96
C PHE A 311 12.41 12.34 10.71
N LYS A 312 13.22 13.10 9.95
CA LYS A 312 14.16 14.08 10.52
C LYS A 312 14.07 15.36 9.69
N ASP A 313 13.65 16.44 10.31
CA ASP A 313 13.50 17.72 9.65
C ASP A 313 14.83 18.21 9.05
N GLY A 314 14.77 18.76 7.83
CA GLY A 314 15.98 19.20 7.10
C GLY A 314 16.84 18.06 6.53
N PHE A 315 16.53 16.80 6.79
CA PHE A 315 17.31 15.65 6.32
C PHE A 315 16.80 15.11 4.99
N HIS A 316 17.12 15.81 3.90
CA HIS A 316 16.53 15.56 2.58
C HIS A 316 17.26 14.54 1.71
N ARG A 317 18.33 13.90 2.21
CA ARG A 317 19.16 13.00 1.40
C ARG A 317 18.82 11.52 1.52
N LYS A 318 18.04 11.15 2.54
CA LYS A 318 17.66 9.76 2.79
C LYS A 318 16.16 9.59 2.77
N MET A 319 15.74 8.35 2.59
CA MET A 319 14.35 7.94 2.65
C MET A 319 13.80 8.14 4.07
N GLN A 320 12.57 8.62 4.15
CA GLN A 320 11.83 8.87 5.38
C GLN A 320 10.38 8.43 5.16
N GLY A 321 9.64 8.15 6.23
CA GLY A 321 8.23 7.78 6.15
C GLY A 321 7.31 8.93 5.72
N CYS A 322 6.15 8.57 5.18
CA CYS A 322 5.02 9.46 4.99
C CYS A 322 4.08 9.38 6.20
N PHE A 323 3.40 10.49 6.51
CA PHE A 323 2.51 10.61 7.66
C PHE A 323 1.32 11.52 7.31
N GLY A 324 0.22 11.41 8.08
CA GLY A 324 -0.96 12.26 7.87
C GLY A 324 -1.65 12.06 6.52
N PRO A 325 -2.63 12.90 6.24
CA PRO A 325 -3.14 13.96 7.12
C PRO A 325 -3.90 13.40 8.32
N GLU A 326 -4.19 14.25 9.30
CA GLU A 326 -4.73 13.81 10.60
C GLU A 326 -6.11 13.14 10.48
N SER A 327 -6.89 13.54 9.50
CA SER A 327 -8.23 12.99 9.20
C SER A 327 -8.24 11.49 8.89
N VAL A 328 -7.16 10.95 8.28
CA VAL A 328 -7.07 9.51 7.96
C VAL A 328 -6.31 8.69 9.00
N MET A 329 -5.67 9.36 9.97
CA MET A 329 -4.82 8.70 10.94
C MET A 329 -5.58 7.88 12.00
N ASP A 330 -6.92 7.95 12.03
CA ASP A 330 -7.75 7.04 12.81
C ASP A 330 -7.73 5.59 12.27
N ASN A 331 -7.36 5.42 11.00
CA ASN A 331 -7.22 4.12 10.35
C ASN A 331 -5.75 3.68 10.22
N ALA A 332 -4.83 4.42 10.84
CA ALA A 332 -3.40 4.14 10.81
C ALA A 332 -2.84 3.79 12.19
N MET A 333 -1.77 3.04 12.19
CA MET A 333 -0.93 2.77 13.34
C MET A 333 0.55 2.78 12.92
N SER A 334 1.46 2.59 13.86
CA SER A 334 2.90 2.60 13.58
C SER A 334 3.58 1.32 14.03
N ALA A 335 4.62 0.93 13.29
CA ALA A 335 5.59 -0.07 13.71
C ALA A 335 7.02 0.42 13.41
N PHE A 336 8.01 -0.39 13.65
CA PHE A 336 9.39 0.09 13.70
C PHE A 336 10.11 0.00 12.37
N THR A 337 10.87 1.04 12.07
CA THR A 337 11.78 1.21 10.93
C THR A 337 12.62 2.48 11.19
N PRO A 338 13.83 2.64 10.64
CA PRO A 338 14.64 1.72 9.86
C PRO A 338 15.46 0.77 10.75
N ASN A 339 16.49 0.19 10.17
CA ASN A 339 17.39 -0.75 10.84
C ASN A 339 16.68 -2.06 11.27
N ILE A 340 15.83 -2.56 10.39
CA ILE A 340 15.11 -3.83 10.52
C ILE A 340 15.84 -4.92 9.71
N PRO A 341 15.91 -6.17 10.19
CA PRO A 341 16.49 -7.27 9.43
C PRO A 341 15.87 -7.39 8.03
N TRP A 342 16.71 -7.45 7.01
CA TRP A 342 16.33 -7.42 5.60
C TRP A 342 17.04 -8.53 4.81
N ALA A 343 16.28 -9.48 4.29
CA ALA A 343 16.79 -10.60 3.49
C ALA A 343 17.39 -10.08 2.16
N ALA A 344 18.61 -10.47 1.86
CA ALA A 344 19.34 -10.03 0.68
C ALA A 344 19.14 -10.98 -0.50
N MET A 345 18.47 -10.52 -1.56
CA MET A 345 18.20 -11.28 -2.78
C MET A 345 19.47 -11.91 -3.38
N GLY A 346 19.38 -13.19 -3.78
CA GLY A 346 20.50 -13.91 -4.41
C GLY A 346 21.61 -14.33 -3.43
N CYS A 347 21.46 -14.07 -2.13
CA CYS A 347 22.46 -14.32 -1.09
C CYS A 347 21.87 -15.25 -0.02
N SER A 348 21.75 -16.49 -0.29
CA SER A 348 20.87 -17.51 0.31
C SER A 348 20.68 -17.47 1.84
N GLY A 349 21.62 -16.95 2.61
CA GLY A 349 21.54 -16.87 4.08
C GLY A 349 21.78 -15.46 4.64
N LEU A 350 22.02 -14.49 3.77
CA LEU A 350 22.38 -13.15 4.22
C LEU A 350 21.14 -12.33 4.59
N VAL A 351 21.08 -11.89 5.85
CA VAL A 351 20.09 -10.93 6.33
C VAL A 351 20.85 -9.72 6.89
N ASN A 352 20.68 -8.57 6.26
CA ASN A 352 21.32 -7.34 6.67
C ASN A 352 20.45 -6.58 7.69
N PRO A 353 21.03 -5.83 8.64
CA PRO A 353 20.28 -5.10 9.66
C PRO A 353 19.77 -3.72 9.20
N ASP A 354 19.97 -3.31 7.94
CA ASP A 354 19.74 -1.97 7.42
C ASP A 354 18.41 -1.79 6.68
N GLY A 355 17.48 -2.74 6.80
CA GLY A 355 16.14 -2.63 6.21
C GLY A 355 15.42 -1.37 6.65
N ALA A 356 14.77 -0.70 5.70
CA ALA A 356 14.20 0.62 5.91
C ALA A 356 12.87 0.81 5.18
N GLY A 357 12.23 1.94 5.46
CA GLY A 357 10.94 2.32 4.89
C GLY A 357 9.75 1.73 5.62
N THR A 358 8.58 2.30 5.39
CA THR A 358 7.31 1.79 5.91
C THR A 358 7.01 0.37 5.42
N SER A 359 7.73 -0.08 4.39
CA SER A 359 7.73 -1.46 3.89
C SER A 359 8.20 -2.48 4.93
N SER A 360 9.17 -2.12 5.81
CA SER A 360 9.63 -3.01 6.88
C SER A 360 8.74 -2.96 8.12
N ALA A 361 7.96 -1.90 8.30
CA ALA A 361 7.00 -1.76 9.39
C ALA A 361 5.69 -2.53 9.12
N THR A 362 5.22 -2.54 7.88
CA THR A 362 3.92 -3.12 7.48
C THR A 362 3.78 -4.61 7.84
N PRO A 363 4.73 -5.49 7.51
CA PRO A 363 4.64 -6.91 7.83
C PRO A 363 4.67 -7.20 9.34
N GLN A 364 5.17 -6.30 10.19
CA GLN A 364 5.11 -6.43 11.64
C GLN A 364 3.66 -6.34 12.14
N CYS A 365 2.88 -5.37 11.63
CA CYS A 365 1.46 -5.24 11.96
C CYS A 365 0.64 -6.42 11.39
N ALA A 366 0.94 -6.86 10.18
CA ALA A 366 0.31 -8.02 9.57
C ALA A 366 0.59 -9.32 10.37
N ALA A 367 1.81 -9.48 10.90
CA ALA A 367 2.16 -10.59 11.77
C ALA A 367 1.36 -10.58 13.08
N ALA A 368 1.21 -9.42 13.72
CA ALA A 368 0.40 -9.28 14.93
C ALA A 368 -1.08 -9.65 14.69
N ALA A 369 -1.64 -9.23 13.55
CA ALA A 369 -3.00 -9.61 13.14
C ALA A 369 -3.13 -11.12 12.93
N ALA A 370 -2.16 -11.75 12.26
CA ALA A 370 -2.14 -13.20 12.06
C ALA A 370 -2.10 -13.96 13.40
N LEU A 371 -1.29 -13.51 14.36
CA LEU A 371 -1.24 -14.09 15.71
C LEU A 371 -2.56 -13.93 16.46
N TRP A 372 -3.19 -12.76 16.38
CA TRP A 372 -4.48 -12.52 17.02
C TRP A 372 -5.56 -13.43 16.44
N LEU A 373 -5.65 -13.51 15.12
CA LEU A 373 -6.58 -14.42 14.43
C LEU A 373 -6.31 -15.88 14.77
N GLN A 374 -5.05 -16.26 14.88
CA GLN A 374 -4.63 -17.63 15.24
C GLN A 374 -5.10 -18.00 16.66
N LYS A 375 -5.05 -17.07 17.59
CA LYS A 375 -5.47 -17.27 18.97
C LYS A 375 -7.00 -17.30 19.12
N HIS A 376 -7.70 -16.30 18.58
CA HIS A 376 -9.12 -16.07 18.87
C HIS A 376 -10.08 -16.74 17.89
N ARG A 377 -9.67 -16.94 16.62
CA ARG A 377 -10.43 -17.63 15.56
C ARG A 377 -11.89 -17.20 15.45
N PRO A 378 -12.18 -15.90 15.37
CA PRO A 378 -13.55 -15.43 15.26
C PRO A 378 -14.19 -15.95 13.96
N ASN A 379 -15.45 -16.38 14.06
CA ASN A 379 -16.19 -16.88 12.89
C ASN A 379 -17.63 -16.31 12.83
N PRO A 380 -17.78 -14.97 12.75
CA PRO A 380 -19.10 -14.36 12.63
C PRO A 380 -19.75 -14.65 11.28
N ALA A 381 -21.08 -14.50 11.21
CA ALA A 381 -21.82 -14.61 9.96
C ALA A 381 -21.38 -13.51 8.95
N GLU A 382 -21.24 -12.28 9.44
CA GLU A 382 -20.75 -11.14 8.66
C GLU A 382 -19.23 -11.04 8.79
N LYS A 383 -18.52 -11.40 7.74
CA LYS A 383 -17.05 -11.55 7.78
C LYS A 383 -16.28 -10.24 8.04
N TRP A 384 -16.82 -9.08 7.66
CA TRP A 384 -16.22 -7.78 7.99
C TRP A 384 -15.97 -7.60 9.50
N LYS A 385 -16.74 -8.26 10.37
CA LYS A 385 -16.57 -8.21 11.82
C LYS A 385 -15.22 -8.76 12.28
N VAL A 386 -14.63 -9.69 11.51
CA VAL A 386 -13.27 -10.18 11.76
C VAL A 386 -12.26 -9.06 11.60
N VAL A 387 -12.39 -8.26 10.54
CA VAL A 387 -11.50 -7.13 10.27
C VAL A 387 -11.58 -6.10 11.40
N GLU A 388 -12.79 -5.72 11.78
CA GLU A 388 -12.98 -4.70 12.83
C GLU A 388 -12.55 -5.20 14.22
N ALA A 389 -12.67 -6.49 14.51
CA ALA A 389 -12.16 -7.06 15.75
C ALA A 389 -10.63 -7.03 15.83
N VAL A 390 -9.95 -7.38 14.74
CA VAL A 390 -8.49 -7.25 14.65
C VAL A 390 -8.08 -5.79 14.81
N ARG A 391 -8.74 -4.86 14.11
CA ARG A 391 -8.48 -3.41 14.22
C ARG A 391 -8.69 -2.93 15.66
N HIS A 392 -9.80 -3.33 16.30
CA HIS A 392 -10.09 -2.98 17.68
C HIS A 392 -8.97 -3.45 18.62
N ALA A 393 -8.54 -4.71 18.50
CA ALA A 393 -7.48 -5.27 19.35
C ALA A 393 -6.16 -4.52 19.17
N LEU A 394 -5.73 -4.30 17.93
CA LEU A 394 -4.47 -3.61 17.63
C LEU A 394 -4.50 -2.13 18.04
N PHE A 395 -5.60 -1.43 17.76
CA PHE A 395 -5.70 0.01 18.00
C PHE A 395 -5.90 0.36 19.48
N SER A 396 -6.69 -0.45 20.22
CA SER A 396 -6.95 -0.18 21.64
C SER A 396 -5.73 -0.43 22.54
N THR A 397 -4.77 -1.25 22.08
CA THR A 397 -3.56 -1.59 22.83
C THR A 397 -2.30 -0.93 22.30
N ALA A 398 -2.41 -0.18 21.21
CA ALA A 398 -1.27 0.53 20.64
C ALA A 398 -0.64 1.51 21.65
N ASP A 399 0.70 1.51 21.74
CA ASP A 399 1.43 2.41 22.65
C ASP A 399 1.31 3.87 22.16
N SER A 400 0.48 4.63 22.87
CA SER A 400 0.28 6.06 22.61
C SER A 400 1.23 6.96 23.37
N SER A 401 2.12 6.41 24.19
CA SER A 401 3.03 7.15 25.08
C SER A 401 4.08 8.02 24.36
N PRO A 402 4.55 7.72 23.12
CA PRO A 402 5.43 8.64 22.42
C PRO A 402 4.81 10.03 22.29
N SER A 403 5.63 11.06 22.53
CA SER A 403 5.20 12.48 22.51
C SER A 403 4.76 12.98 21.12
N ALA A 404 5.00 12.19 20.06
CA ALA A 404 4.55 12.50 18.70
C ALA A 404 3.02 12.65 18.62
N THR A 405 2.56 13.61 17.83
CA THR A 405 1.14 13.83 17.60
C THR A 405 0.48 12.67 16.83
N LYS A 406 -0.84 12.62 16.83
CA LYS A 406 -1.62 11.66 16.03
C LYS A 406 -1.23 11.68 14.56
N TYR A 407 -0.89 12.85 14.02
CA TYR A 407 -0.41 13.04 12.64
C TYR A 407 0.73 12.07 12.27
N TYR A 408 1.63 11.75 13.21
CA TYR A 408 2.76 10.85 12.97
C TYR A 408 2.47 9.39 13.32
N LYS A 409 1.80 9.15 14.44
CA LYS A 409 1.69 7.79 15.01
C LYS A 409 0.36 7.07 14.77
N GLY A 410 -0.64 7.78 14.23
CA GLY A 410 -1.99 7.24 14.15
C GLY A 410 -2.53 6.87 15.53
N ARG A 411 -2.99 5.64 15.69
CA ARG A 411 -3.46 5.07 16.96
C ARG A 411 -2.34 4.80 17.96
N GLY A 412 -1.10 4.69 17.50
CA GLY A 412 0.07 4.41 18.35
C GLY A 412 0.98 3.34 17.76
N LEU A 413 2.00 2.94 18.52
CA LEU A 413 2.96 1.92 18.13
C LEU A 413 2.42 0.52 18.46
N LEU A 414 2.68 -0.44 17.57
CA LEU A 414 2.27 -1.83 17.71
C LEU A 414 2.74 -2.45 19.03
N ARG A 415 1.81 -3.14 19.72
CA ARG A 415 2.01 -3.93 20.93
C ARG A 415 1.31 -5.28 20.76
N ALA A 416 1.97 -6.24 20.12
CA ALA A 416 1.36 -7.50 19.69
C ALA A 416 0.89 -8.38 20.84
N ALA A 417 1.69 -8.52 21.92
CA ALA A 417 1.30 -9.34 23.07
C ALA A 417 0.12 -8.72 23.84
N ASP A 418 0.09 -7.39 23.95
CA ASP A 418 -1.02 -6.69 24.58
C ASP A 418 -2.30 -6.86 23.74
N ALA A 419 -2.21 -6.79 22.41
CA ALA A 419 -3.32 -7.03 21.52
C ALA A 419 -3.90 -8.45 21.65
N LEU A 420 -3.07 -9.46 21.85
CA LEU A 420 -3.53 -10.83 22.09
C LEU A 420 -4.38 -11.00 23.34
N ALA A 421 -4.30 -10.08 24.31
CA ALA A 421 -5.15 -10.10 25.50
C ALA A 421 -6.55 -9.56 25.27
N VAL A 422 -6.83 -8.93 24.13
CA VAL A 422 -8.15 -8.41 23.78
C VAL A 422 -8.97 -9.51 23.13
N ASP A 423 -10.03 -9.94 23.79
CA ASP A 423 -10.94 -10.96 23.28
C ASP A 423 -11.83 -10.43 22.16
N TYR A 424 -12.33 -11.37 21.32
CA TYR A 424 -13.34 -11.04 20.33
C TYR A 424 -14.68 -10.67 20.99
N ASP A 425 -15.16 -9.45 20.74
CA ASP A 425 -16.45 -8.97 21.24
C ASP A 425 -17.15 -8.13 20.15
N GLU A 426 -18.27 -8.66 19.63
CA GLU A 426 -19.07 -7.97 18.60
C GLU A 426 -19.67 -6.64 19.07
N SER A 427 -19.82 -6.42 20.39
CA SER A 427 -20.39 -5.20 20.94
C SER A 427 -19.44 -3.99 20.85
N THR A 428 -18.16 -4.24 20.65
CA THR A 428 -17.11 -3.21 20.61
C THR A 428 -16.78 -2.71 19.20
N ILE A 429 -17.38 -3.32 18.17
CA ILE A 429 -17.04 -3.07 16.78
C ILE A 429 -18.20 -2.50 15.97
N SER A 430 -17.86 -1.68 14.98
CA SER A 430 -18.82 -1.12 14.02
C SER A 430 -18.28 -1.21 12.62
N LYS A 431 -19.16 -1.36 11.63
CA LYS A 431 -18.76 -1.48 10.23
C LYS A 431 -18.17 -0.18 9.72
N THR A 432 -16.95 -0.25 9.20
CA THR A 432 -16.32 0.90 8.53
C THR A 432 -17.03 1.20 7.21
N PRO A 433 -17.32 2.48 6.91
CA PRO A 433 -17.92 2.89 5.65
C PRO A 433 -17.17 2.38 4.43
N ARG A 434 -17.89 2.20 3.31
CA ARG A 434 -17.30 1.79 2.03
C ARG A 434 -16.32 2.86 1.53
N ASP A 435 -15.18 2.42 1.05
CA ASP A 435 -14.21 3.28 0.39
C ASP A 435 -14.67 3.65 -1.03
N SER A 436 -14.37 4.87 -1.42
CA SER A 436 -14.54 5.41 -2.76
C SER A 436 -13.39 6.36 -3.07
N VAL A 437 -13.23 6.69 -4.34
CA VAL A 437 -12.29 7.74 -4.75
C VAL A 437 -13.11 8.97 -5.11
N SER A 438 -12.96 10.03 -4.34
CA SER A 438 -13.65 11.30 -4.57
C SER A 438 -12.75 12.49 -4.23
N PHE A 439 -13.04 13.61 -4.85
CA PHE A 439 -12.39 14.89 -4.54
C PHE A 439 -13.44 15.84 -3.98
N PRO A 440 -13.65 15.90 -2.66
CA PRO A 440 -14.81 16.50 -2.03
C PRO A 440 -15.07 17.96 -2.39
N TRP A 441 -14.02 18.72 -2.70
CA TRP A 441 -14.16 20.13 -3.06
C TRP A 441 -14.81 20.34 -4.42
N LEU A 442 -14.79 19.35 -5.32
CA LEU A 442 -15.55 19.41 -6.58
C LEU A 442 -17.04 19.18 -6.33
N GLN A 443 -17.41 18.26 -5.43
CA GLN A 443 -18.80 18.01 -5.03
C GLN A 443 -19.43 19.19 -4.26
N LEU A 444 -18.69 19.76 -3.31
CA LEU A 444 -19.16 20.89 -2.47
C LEU A 444 -19.61 22.10 -3.29
N LEU A 445 -19.15 22.21 -4.50
CA LEU A 445 -19.40 23.39 -5.34
C LEU A 445 -20.60 23.24 -6.28
N GLY A 446 -21.27 22.06 -6.29
CA GLY A 446 -22.48 21.82 -7.11
C GLY A 446 -22.28 22.17 -8.59
N ALA A 447 -21.03 22.11 -9.07
CA ALA A 447 -20.60 22.76 -10.28
C ALA A 447 -20.68 21.87 -11.51
N LEU A 448 -20.89 20.57 -11.31
CA LEU A 448 -21.09 19.64 -12.41
C LEU A 448 -22.59 19.55 -12.66
N GLU A 449 -23.03 20.04 -13.81
CA GLU A 449 -24.42 19.92 -14.22
C GLU A 449 -24.77 18.44 -14.35
N ALA A 450 -25.93 18.06 -13.82
CA ALA A 450 -26.42 16.67 -13.78
C ALA A 450 -26.57 15.99 -15.17
N ASP A 451 -26.30 16.72 -16.23
CA ASP A 451 -26.47 16.28 -17.63
C ASP A 451 -25.26 15.49 -18.18
N ASP A 452 -24.11 15.52 -17.48
CA ASP A 452 -22.87 14.88 -17.98
C ASP A 452 -22.62 13.45 -17.44
N GLY A 453 -23.57 12.90 -16.67
CA GLY A 453 -23.51 11.53 -16.12
C GLY A 453 -22.60 11.39 -14.90
N ALA A 454 -23.07 10.65 -13.88
CA ALA A 454 -22.35 10.45 -12.60
C ALA A 454 -20.94 9.82 -12.77
N ALA A 455 -20.78 8.98 -13.81
CA ALA A 455 -19.49 8.34 -14.10
C ALA A 455 -18.42 9.36 -14.53
N LYS A 456 -18.77 10.34 -15.33
CA LYS A 456 -17.85 11.38 -15.79
C LYS A 456 -17.43 12.31 -14.65
N GLU A 457 -18.35 12.62 -13.74
CA GLU A 457 -18.06 13.37 -12.53
C GLU A 457 -17.02 12.67 -11.67
N GLU A 458 -17.24 11.39 -11.37
CA GLU A 458 -16.33 10.57 -10.58
C GLU A 458 -14.94 10.43 -11.24
N MET A 459 -14.88 10.36 -12.58
CA MET A 459 -13.61 10.34 -13.31
C MET A 459 -12.83 11.65 -13.16
N LEU A 460 -13.52 12.80 -13.24
CA LEU A 460 -12.89 14.12 -13.06
C LEU A 460 -12.42 14.33 -11.62
N GLU A 461 -13.17 13.85 -10.64
CA GLU A 461 -12.76 13.87 -9.23
C GLU A 461 -11.52 13.01 -8.99
N THR A 462 -11.50 11.81 -9.58
CA THR A 462 -10.34 10.92 -9.52
C THR A 462 -9.10 11.58 -10.13
N GLU A 463 -9.24 12.21 -11.31
CA GLU A 463 -8.17 12.97 -11.94
C GLU A 463 -7.66 14.10 -11.04
N ALA A 464 -8.56 14.90 -10.49
CA ALA A 464 -8.21 16.03 -9.62
C ALA A 464 -7.45 15.56 -8.38
N LEU A 465 -7.89 14.47 -7.74
CA LEU A 465 -7.22 13.88 -6.58
C LEU A 465 -5.84 13.35 -6.93
N GLN A 466 -5.71 12.64 -8.05
CA GLN A 466 -4.42 12.12 -8.52
C GLN A 466 -3.42 13.25 -8.81
N VAL A 467 -3.88 14.33 -9.45
CA VAL A 467 -3.05 15.53 -9.74
C VAL A 467 -2.63 16.21 -8.44
N TYR A 468 -3.55 16.39 -7.48
CA TYR A 468 -3.25 16.94 -6.17
C TYR A 468 -2.15 16.15 -5.44
N LEU A 469 -2.31 14.82 -5.37
CA LEU A 469 -1.37 13.94 -4.65
C LEU A 469 0.02 13.87 -5.29
N ARG A 470 0.16 14.25 -6.55
CA ARG A 470 1.43 14.29 -7.28
C ARG A 470 2.10 15.65 -7.31
N SER A 471 1.37 16.72 -6.98
CA SER A 471 1.87 18.09 -7.08
C SER A 471 2.30 18.65 -5.74
N PRO A 472 3.61 18.80 -5.47
CA PRO A 472 4.11 19.47 -4.27
C PRO A 472 3.54 20.89 -4.12
N MET A 473 3.37 21.59 -5.22
CA MET A 473 2.85 22.95 -5.25
C MET A 473 1.39 23.02 -4.77
N LEU A 474 0.54 22.06 -5.19
CA LEU A 474 -0.84 22.00 -4.72
C LEU A 474 -0.92 21.61 -3.24
N GLN A 475 -0.08 20.67 -2.80
CA GLN A 475 -0.01 20.23 -1.40
C GLN A 475 0.47 21.36 -0.47
N GLN A 476 1.39 22.22 -0.93
CA GLN A 476 1.83 23.39 -0.15
C GLN A 476 0.72 24.43 0.06
N ILE A 477 -0.21 24.59 -0.89
CA ILE A 477 -1.36 25.50 -0.73
C ILE A 477 -2.23 25.06 0.44
N VAL A 478 -2.34 23.77 0.66
CA VAL A 478 -3.16 23.16 1.72
C VAL A 478 -2.35 22.90 3.00
N ASP A 479 -1.06 23.27 3.06
CA ASP A 479 -0.16 23.02 4.18
C ASP A 479 -0.14 21.54 4.59
N ASN A 480 -0.15 20.63 3.59
CA ASN A 480 -0.27 19.18 3.74
C ASN A 480 -1.58 18.69 4.43
N ALA A 481 -2.60 19.54 4.53
CA ALA A 481 -3.92 19.11 4.96
C ALA A 481 -4.54 18.13 3.94
N ASP A 482 -5.49 17.32 4.40
CA ASP A 482 -6.27 16.46 3.51
C ASP A 482 -7.17 17.31 2.62
N PRO A 483 -7.29 17.01 1.31
CA PRO A 483 -8.36 17.53 0.48
C PRO A 483 -9.76 17.30 1.06
N GLN A 484 -9.91 16.33 1.96
CA GLN A 484 -11.17 16.02 2.63
C GLN A 484 -11.43 16.88 3.88
N ASP A 485 -10.44 17.63 4.36
CA ASP A 485 -10.63 18.55 5.48
C ASP A 485 -11.30 19.85 4.99
N ASP A 486 -12.01 20.52 5.90
CA ASP A 486 -12.62 21.83 5.63
C ASP A 486 -11.55 22.87 5.30
N LEU A 487 -11.36 23.13 4.02
CA LEU A 487 -10.44 24.16 3.55
C LEU A 487 -11.16 25.50 3.46
N GLU A 488 -10.57 26.54 4.04
CA GLU A 488 -11.10 27.90 3.93
C GLU A 488 -11.26 28.34 2.46
N LEU A 489 -12.34 29.04 2.15
CA LEU A 489 -12.71 29.47 0.79
C LEU A 489 -11.57 30.13 -0.01
N PRO A 490 -10.73 31.02 0.56
CA PRO A 490 -9.60 31.60 -0.16
C PRO A 490 -8.55 30.54 -0.60
N LYS A 491 -8.25 29.56 0.26
CA LYS A 491 -7.33 28.47 -0.06
C LYS A 491 -7.93 27.51 -1.08
N GLN A 492 -9.22 27.19 -0.97
CA GLN A 492 -9.93 26.39 -1.99
C GLN A 492 -9.82 27.05 -3.36
N LYS A 493 -10.14 28.36 -3.44
CA LYS A 493 -10.04 29.11 -4.69
C LYS A 493 -8.62 29.14 -5.25
N GLN A 494 -7.61 29.33 -4.39
CA GLN A 494 -6.21 29.28 -4.80
C GLN A 494 -5.83 27.91 -5.33
N LEU A 495 -6.23 26.83 -4.65
CA LEU A 495 -5.95 25.45 -5.03
C LEU A 495 -6.53 25.14 -6.42
N LEU A 496 -7.84 25.37 -6.60
CA LEU A 496 -8.54 25.08 -7.86
C LEU A 496 -8.01 25.92 -9.02
N LYS A 497 -7.68 27.19 -8.76
CA LYS A 497 -7.04 28.06 -9.76
C LYS A 497 -5.67 27.52 -10.15
N THR A 498 -4.81 27.22 -9.18
CA THR A 498 -3.47 26.70 -9.45
C THR A 498 -3.54 25.36 -10.19
N MET A 499 -4.48 24.47 -9.80
CA MET A 499 -4.71 23.22 -10.50
C MET A 499 -5.13 23.46 -11.95
N SER A 500 -6.01 24.43 -12.24
CA SER A 500 -6.45 24.74 -13.61
C SER A 500 -5.32 25.25 -14.52
N GLU A 501 -4.26 25.79 -13.96
CA GLU A 501 -3.07 26.30 -14.67
C GLU A 501 -2.03 25.21 -14.99
N LEU A 502 -2.16 24.01 -14.41
CA LEU A 502 -1.21 22.91 -14.66
C LEU A 502 -1.35 22.40 -16.10
N LYS A 503 -0.21 22.07 -16.71
CA LYS A 503 -0.18 21.49 -18.06
C LYS A 503 -0.64 20.03 -18.09
N SER A 504 -0.55 19.33 -16.96
CA SER A 504 -0.80 17.92 -16.79
C SER A 504 -2.25 17.55 -16.53
N ILE A 505 -3.19 18.51 -16.60
CA ILE A 505 -4.62 18.23 -16.47
C ILE A 505 -5.32 18.24 -17.82
N SER A 506 -6.41 17.50 -17.87
CA SER A 506 -7.27 17.45 -19.03
C SER A 506 -7.92 18.79 -19.37
N ASN A 507 -8.28 18.97 -20.63
CA ASN A 507 -9.04 20.14 -21.05
C ASN A 507 -10.44 20.19 -20.42
N THR A 508 -11.04 19.03 -20.14
CA THR A 508 -12.35 18.92 -19.52
C THR A 508 -12.28 19.34 -18.05
N LEU A 509 -11.34 18.77 -17.27
CA LEU A 509 -11.13 19.20 -15.88
C LEU A 509 -10.77 20.68 -15.79
N ARG A 510 -9.90 21.18 -16.67
CA ARG A 510 -9.53 22.60 -16.73
C ARG A 510 -10.75 23.50 -16.88
N LYS A 511 -11.64 23.24 -17.85
CA LYS A 511 -12.86 24.02 -18.09
C LYS A 511 -13.78 24.02 -16.87
N GLN A 512 -13.92 22.88 -16.20
CA GLN A 512 -14.74 22.76 -14.99
C GLN A 512 -14.14 23.55 -13.84
N LEU A 513 -12.84 23.42 -13.58
CA LEU A 513 -12.15 24.20 -12.55
C LEU A 513 -12.26 25.71 -12.78
N GLU A 514 -12.08 26.17 -14.03
CA GLU A 514 -12.25 27.57 -14.38
C GLU A 514 -13.69 28.09 -14.17
N LYS A 515 -14.71 27.25 -14.47
CA LYS A 515 -16.13 27.57 -14.21
C LYS A 515 -16.38 27.72 -12.71
N ILE A 516 -15.87 26.78 -11.89
CA ILE A 516 -15.98 26.82 -10.44
C ILE A 516 -15.31 28.08 -9.86
N VAL A 517 -14.05 28.34 -10.24
CA VAL A 517 -13.27 29.49 -9.75
C VAL A 517 -13.94 30.83 -10.10
N LYS A 518 -14.64 30.91 -11.25
CA LYS A 518 -15.41 32.10 -11.63
C LYS A 518 -16.69 32.29 -10.82
N GLY A 519 -17.29 31.19 -10.33
CA GLY A 519 -18.49 31.21 -9.48
C GLY A 519 -18.21 31.51 -8.00
N MET A 520 -16.98 31.28 -7.54
CA MET A 520 -16.49 31.63 -6.19
C MET A 520 -16.10 33.12 -6.09
#